data_bfb6b94d07f9ed50b71e910535da0a6a
#
_entry.id   bfb6b94d07f9ed50b71e910535da0a6a
#
_cell.length_a   1.000
_cell.length_b   1.000
_cell.length_c   1.000
_cell.angle_alpha   90.00
_cell.angle_beta   90.00
_cell.angle_gamma   90.00
#
_symmetry.space_group_name_H-M   'P 1'
#
loop_
_entity.id
_entity.type
_entity.pdbx_description
1 polymer ?
#
loop_
_entity_poly.entity_id
_entity_poly.type
_entity_poly.pdbx_seq_one_letter_code
_entity_poly.pdbx_strand_id
1 'polypeptide(L)'
;MLLKIDGRPVDAQCGESLLYLVRKLGLDSADLRTRPLAANVAGETFTLNYVPVREQEGKSVPRAMLRRAVRAANGEVSLLRYDSARGNRVYERTMLFVFLLAMRKLYPKTRVRINYAVGAGLYASVGDNMRLTEPEVLAVKREMRRIVEADLTLERKRVDVDDAIDFFSCDGQEDKVRLLRWRQFSYFDVYRQEDYVDYFYGEMAPSTGYANVFDLQALPTGLFLIRPSAKDPNVPAKHVYMPHLAGVFSESEEWGRLMHCTVV
;
A
#
# COMPACT_ATOMS: atom_id res chain seq x y z
N MET A 1 2.52 29.21 -6.96
CA MET A 1 3.85 28.58 -7.15
C MET A 1 3.82 27.78 -8.44
N LEU A 2 4.71 28.13 -9.39
CA LEU A 2 4.74 27.41 -10.66
C LEU A 2 5.35 26.01 -10.49
N LEU A 3 4.60 24.99 -10.90
CA LEU A 3 5.04 23.60 -11.00
C LEU A 3 5.00 23.16 -12.46
N LYS A 4 5.77 22.12 -12.79
CA LYS A 4 5.68 21.43 -14.09
C LYS A 4 5.40 19.95 -13.81
N ILE A 5 4.17 19.53 -14.08
CA ILE A 5 3.72 18.15 -13.89
C ILE A 5 3.78 17.43 -15.24
N ASP A 6 4.65 16.43 -15.36
CA ASP A 6 4.99 15.76 -16.63
C ASP A 6 5.26 16.79 -17.75
N GLY A 7 6.04 17.83 -17.46
CA GLY A 7 6.40 18.91 -18.39
C GLY A 7 5.30 19.97 -18.61
N ARG A 8 4.07 19.78 -18.09
CA ARG A 8 2.96 20.73 -18.22
C ARG A 8 3.01 21.77 -17.11
N PRO A 9 3.12 23.07 -17.41
CA PRO A 9 3.14 24.09 -16.38
C PRO A 9 1.77 24.26 -15.73
N VAL A 10 1.75 24.41 -14.40
CA VAL A 10 0.55 24.70 -13.62
C VAL A 10 0.92 25.60 -12.44
N ASP A 11 0.09 26.62 -12.20
CA ASP A 11 0.23 27.44 -11.01
C ASP A 11 -0.54 26.80 -9.84
N ALA A 12 0.22 26.34 -8.84
CA ALA A 12 -0.29 25.74 -7.62
C ALA A 12 -0.62 26.83 -6.60
N GLN A 13 -1.90 26.89 -6.20
CA GLN A 13 -2.38 27.77 -5.17
C GLN A 13 -2.24 27.15 -3.78
N CYS A 14 -2.43 27.98 -2.74
CA CYS A 14 -2.41 27.50 -1.37
C CYS A 14 -3.57 26.51 -1.12
N GLY A 15 -3.25 25.36 -0.51
CA GLY A 15 -4.23 24.32 -0.18
C GLY A 15 -4.52 23.31 -1.29
N GLU A 16 -4.12 23.57 -2.53
CA GLU A 16 -4.29 22.62 -3.64
C GLU A 16 -3.36 21.41 -3.49
N SER A 17 -3.92 20.19 -3.56
CA SER A 17 -3.14 18.95 -3.58
C SER A 17 -2.57 18.65 -4.96
N LEU A 18 -1.53 17.83 -5.03
CA LEU A 18 -1.03 17.33 -6.32
C LEU A 18 -2.13 16.62 -7.11
N LEU A 19 -3.04 15.88 -6.45
CA LEU A 19 -4.18 15.23 -7.09
C LEU A 19 -5.11 16.25 -7.77
N TYR A 20 -5.42 17.35 -7.07
CA TYR A 20 -6.21 18.42 -7.65
C TYR A 20 -5.55 19.00 -8.89
N LEU A 21 -4.24 19.27 -8.83
CA LEU A 21 -3.48 19.81 -9.97
C LEU A 21 -3.41 18.85 -11.15
N VAL A 22 -3.25 17.55 -10.88
CA VAL A 22 -3.30 16.47 -11.88
C VAL A 22 -4.64 16.44 -12.59
N ARG A 23 -5.76 16.56 -11.85
CA ARG A 23 -7.12 16.65 -12.41
C ARG A 23 -7.33 17.93 -13.20
N LYS A 24 -6.87 19.06 -12.71
CA LYS A 24 -6.91 20.36 -13.40
C LYS A 24 -6.18 20.33 -14.75
N LEU A 25 -5.11 19.54 -14.87
CA LEU A 25 -4.37 19.34 -16.11
C LEU A 25 -4.97 18.26 -17.03
N GLY A 26 -6.06 17.59 -16.63
CA GLY A 26 -6.66 16.49 -17.37
C GLY A 26 -5.77 15.25 -17.47
N LEU A 27 -4.90 15.03 -16.47
CA LEU A 27 -3.98 13.90 -16.42
C LEU A 27 -4.51 12.73 -15.57
N ASP A 28 -5.63 12.90 -14.85
CA ASP A 28 -6.30 11.81 -14.14
C ASP A 28 -7.07 10.91 -15.13
N SER A 29 -7.08 9.62 -14.88
CA SER A 29 -7.69 8.61 -15.76
C SER A 29 -8.24 7.46 -14.94
N ALA A 30 -9.29 6.80 -15.45
CA ALA A 30 -9.80 5.55 -14.90
C ALA A 30 -8.99 4.34 -15.39
N ASP A 31 -8.29 4.46 -16.51
CA ASP A 31 -7.40 3.42 -17.07
C ASP A 31 -6.12 3.33 -16.23
N LEU A 32 -5.90 2.22 -15.55
CA LEU A 32 -4.75 1.99 -14.69
C LEU A 32 -3.40 2.13 -15.42
N ARG A 33 -3.38 1.92 -16.75
CA ARG A 33 -2.18 2.11 -17.57
C ARG A 33 -1.70 3.56 -17.56
N THR A 34 -2.63 4.50 -17.59
CA THR A 34 -2.34 5.94 -17.67
C THR A 34 -2.62 6.70 -16.37
N ARG A 35 -3.33 6.06 -15.42
CA ARG A 35 -3.70 6.66 -14.13
C ARG A 35 -2.48 6.97 -13.27
N PRO A 36 -2.29 8.22 -12.83
CA PRO A 36 -1.24 8.57 -11.89
C PRO A 36 -1.52 7.98 -10.51
N LEU A 37 -0.56 7.26 -9.95
CA LEU A 37 -0.66 6.62 -8.64
C LEU A 37 0.04 7.43 -7.54
N ALA A 38 1.13 8.10 -7.91
CA ALA A 38 1.93 8.93 -7.02
C ALA A 38 2.75 9.93 -7.85
N ALA A 39 3.49 10.80 -7.18
CA ALA A 39 4.43 11.72 -7.78
C ALA A 39 5.87 11.36 -7.40
N ASN A 40 6.79 11.53 -8.35
CA ASN A 40 8.22 11.52 -8.11
C ASN A 40 8.74 12.96 -8.19
N VAL A 41 9.39 13.41 -7.13
CA VAL A 41 9.99 14.75 -7.04
C VAL A 41 11.40 14.61 -6.49
N ALA A 42 12.39 15.04 -7.24
CA ALA A 42 13.82 14.94 -6.89
C ALA A 42 14.25 13.50 -6.47
N GLY A 43 13.68 12.46 -7.12
CA GLY A 43 14.00 11.08 -6.81
C GLY A 43 13.21 10.46 -5.66
N GLU A 44 12.41 11.22 -4.93
CA GLU A 44 11.54 10.74 -3.86
C GLU A 44 10.10 10.53 -4.33
N THR A 45 9.40 9.57 -3.71
CA THR A 45 8.00 9.26 -4.03
C THR A 45 7.08 9.93 -3.02
N PHE A 46 6.03 10.61 -3.52
CA PHE A 46 5.01 11.28 -2.71
C PHE A 46 3.61 10.84 -3.16
N THR A 47 2.68 10.71 -2.21
CA THR A 47 1.26 10.54 -2.56
C THR A 47 0.73 11.81 -3.22
N LEU A 48 -0.25 11.66 -4.11
CA LEU A 48 -0.89 12.81 -4.77
C LEU A 48 -1.76 13.66 -3.80
N ASN A 49 -2.06 13.15 -2.60
CA ASN A 49 -2.78 13.92 -1.56
C ASN A 49 -1.93 15.06 -0.95
N TYR A 50 -0.63 15.11 -1.21
CA TYR A 50 0.22 16.16 -0.66
C TYR A 50 -0.05 17.50 -1.28
N VAL A 51 -0.03 18.53 -0.41
CA VAL A 51 -0.25 19.93 -0.76
C VAL A 51 1.10 20.64 -0.84
N PRO A 52 1.55 21.07 -2.05
CA PRO A 52 2.85 21.69 -2.23
C PRO A 52 2.95 23.11 -1.66
N VAL A 53 1.83 23.86 -1.59
CA VAL A 53 1.78 25.24 -1.09
C VAL A 53 0.82 25.34 0.10
N ARG A 54 1.30 25.86 1.26
CA ARG A 54 0.50 26.13 2.46
C ARG A 54 0.89 27.45 3.12
N GLU A 55 -0.07 28.07 3.80
CA GLU A 55 0.14 29.34 4.52
C GLU A 55 0.92 29.20 5.82
N GLN A 56 0.79 28.07 6.52
CA GLN A 56 1.46 27.84 7.81
C GLN A 56 2.21 26.51 7.86
N GLU A 57 3.36 26.51 8.51
CA GLU A 57 4.16 25.31 8.78
C GLU A 57 3.57 24.50 9.93
N GLY A 58 2.72 23.52 9.60
CA GLY A 58 2.36 22.49 10.57
C GLY A 58 3.51 21.47 10.74
N LYS A 59 3.73 20.97 11.95
CA LYS A 59 4.81 20.04 12.36
C LYS A 59 4.80 18.64 11.68
N SER A 60 4.14 18.43 10.55
CA SER A 60 4.11 17.16 9.86
C SER A 60 5.29 17.05 8.89
N VAL A 61 6.29 16.27 9.27
CA VAL A 61 7.56 16.05 8.55
C VAL A 61 7.43 15.61 7.08
N PRO A 62 6.48 14.75 6.66
CA PRO A 62 6.32 14.39 5.25
C PRO A 62 6.06 15.58 4.33
N ARG A 63 5.39 16.61 4.85
CA ARG A 63 5.00 17.82 4.09
C ARG A 63 6.15 18.81 3.91
N ALA A 64 7.03 18.92 4.90
CA ALA A 64 8.27 19.70 4.78
C ALA A 64 9.22 19.07 3.75
N MET A 65 9.26 17.74 3.65
CA MET A 65 10.06 17.02 2.66
C MET A 65 9.60 17.30 1.24
N LEU A 66 8.30 17.29 0.95
CA LEU A 66 7.80 17.61 -0.40
C LEU A 66 8.20 19.05 -0.82
N ARG A 67 8.02 20.03 0.04
CA ARG A 67 8.44 21.42 -0.28
C ARG A 67 9.92 21.54 -0.60
N ARG A 68 10.76 20.85 0.20
CA ARG A 68 12.20 20.81 -0.03
C ARG A 68 12.54 20.10 -1.34
N ALA A 69 11.89 18.98 -1.62
CA ALA A 69 12.07 18.23 -2.85
C ALA A 69 11.61 19.05 -4.08
N VAL A 70 10.45 19.71 -4.01
CA VAL A 70 9.93 20.55 -5.10
C VAL A 70 10.87 21.73 -5.39
N ARG A 71 11.43 22.37 -4.35
CA ARG A 71 12.43 23.43 -4.54
C ARG A 71 13.72 22.90 -5.17
N ALA A 72 14.21 21.74 -4.70
CA ALA A 72 15.40 21.09 -5.25
C ALA A 72 15.21 20.65 -6.71
N ALA A 73 13.99 20.28 -7.09
CA ALA A 73 13.63 19.89 -8.46
C ALA A 73 13.22 21.06 -9.36
N ASN A 74 13.41 22.32 -8.94
CA ASN A 74 12.97 23.49 -9.70
C ASN A 74 11.50 23.45 -10.13
N GLY A 75 10.63 22.84 -9.31
CA GLY A 75 9.21 22.68 -9.60
C GLY A 75 8.87 21.49 -10.51
N GLU A 76 9.83 20.70 -10.95
CA GLU A 76 9.58 19.49 -11.78
C GLU A 76 8.95 18.37 -10.94
N VAL A 77 7.82 17.83 -11.41
CA VAL A 77 7.07 16.72 -10.82
C VAL A 77 6.78 15.71 -11.91
N SER A 78 7.26 14.49 -11.75
CA SER A 78 6.96 13.37 -12.66
C SER A 78 5.89 12.47 -12.05
N LEU A 79 4.90 12.05 -12.82
CA LEU A 79 3.84 11.16 -12.36
C LEU A 79 4.28 9.70 -12.45
N LEU A 80 4.07 8.96 -11.37
CA LEU A 80 4.33 7.52 -11.31
C LEU A 80 3.06 6.76 -11.69
N ARG A 81 3.15 5.92 -12.70
CA ARG A 81 2.08 5.07 -13.21
C ARG A 81 2.41 3.60 -12.96
N TYR A 82 1.45 2.71 -13.22
CA TYR A 82 1.58 1.28 -12.94
C TYR A 82 2.75 0.60 -13.69
N ASP A 83 3.11 1.07 -14.86
CA ASP A 83 4.22 0.57 -15.70
C ASP A 83 5.61 0.82 -15.09
N SER A 84 5.74 1.83 -14.22
CA SER A 84 6.99 2.10 -13.52
C SER A 84 7.16 1.20 -12.29
N ALA A 85 8.40 0.79 -11.99
CA ALA A 85 8.70 -0.03 -10.81
C ALA A 85 8.24 0.60 -9.49
N ARG A 86 8.32 1.94 -9.38
CA ARG A 86 7.85 2.68 -8.20
C ARG A 86 6.32 2.75 -8.16
N GLY A 87 5.67 3.05 -9.27
CA GLY A 87 4.20 3.08 -9.35
C GLY A 87 3.59 1.71 -9.08
N ASN A 88 4.20 0.63 -9.60
CA ASN A 88 3.79 -0.74 -9.29
C ASN A 88 3.82 -1.03 -7.77
N ARG A 89 4.88 -0.61 -7.08
CA ARG A 89 4.99 -0.76 -5.62
C ARG A 89 3.96 0.09 -4.85
N VAL A 90 3.63 1.29 -5.34
CA VAL A 90 2.55 2.13 -4.78
C VAL A 90 1.21 1.41 -4.91
N TYR A 91 0.92 0.87 -6.09
CA TYR A 91 -0.30 0.10 -6.33
C TYR A 91 -0.37 -1.14 -5.44
N GLU A 92 0.70 -1.94 -5.38
CA GLU A 92 0.78 -3.15 -4.56
C GLU A 92 0.51 -2.87 -3.08
N ARG A 93 1.11 -1.81 -2.50
CA ARG A 93 0.85 -1.43 -1.11
C ARG A 93 -0.61 -1.04 -0.89
N THR A 94 -1.18 -0.26 -1.82
CA THR A 94 -2.60 0.15 -1.75
C THR A 94 -3.52 -1.07 -1.79
N MET A 95 -3.26 -2.00 -2.71
CA MET A 95 -4.02 -3.25 -2.85
C MET A 95 -3.88 -4.13 -1.61
N LEU A 96 -2.67 -4.26 -1.05
CA LEU A 96 -2.41 -4.99 0.19
C LEU A 96 -3.16 -4.37 1.38
N PHE A 97 -3.16 -3.04 1.49
CA PHE A 97 -3.91 -2.35 2.53
C PHE A 97 -5.41 -2.63 2.43
N VAL A 98 -5.99 -2.55 1.23
CA VAL A 98 -7.40 -2.89 0.97
C VAL A 98 -7.69 -4.35 1.35
N PHE A 99 -6.80 -5.28 1.00
CA PHE A 99 -6.92 -6.69 1.35
C PHE A 99 -6.89 -6.92 2.87
N LEU A 100 -5.90 -6.35 3.56
CA LEU A 100 -5.76 -6.50 5.01
C LEU A 100 -6.94 -5.85 5.76
N LEU A 101 -7.44 -4.71 5.28
CA LEU A 101 -8.65 -4.07 5.83
C LEU A 101 -9.89 -4.94 5.63
N ALA A 102 -10.06 -5.58 4.46
CA ALA A 102 -11.15 -6.53 4.20
C ALA A 102 -11.06 -7.76 5.11
N MET A 103 -9.87 -8.33 5.25
CA MET A 103 -9.62 -9.44 6.17
C MET A 103 -9.93 -9.07 7.62
N ARG A 104 -9.53 -7.88 8.07
CA ARG A 104 -9.82 -7.38 9.42
C ARG A 104 -11.31 -7.26 9.66
N LYS A 105 -12.09 -6.77 8.67
CA LYS A 105 -13.55 -6.63 8.81
C LYS A 105 -14.27 -7.98 8.88
N LEU A 106 -13.84 -8.96 8.10
CA LEU A 106 -14.47 -10.28 8.07
C LEU A 106 -13.95 -11.22 9.15
N TYR A 107 -12.67 -11.11 9.48
CA TYR A 107 -11.95 -12.01 10.42
C TYR A 107 -11.13 -11.19 11.43
N PRO A 108 -11.76 -10.43 12.33
CA PRO A 108 -11.08 -9.42 13.18
C PRO A 108 -10.03 -9.99 14.12
N LYS A 109 -10.14 -11.28 14.48
CA LYS A 109 -9.23 -11.97 15.38
C LYS A 109 -8.20 -12.85 14.66
N THR A 110 -8.25 -12.88 13.33
CA THR A 110 -7.40 -13.78 12.53
C THR A 110 -6.17 -13.02 12.04
N ARG A 111 -5.01 -13.54 12.35
CA ARG A 111 -3.74 -12.98 11.88
C ARG A 111 -3.56 -13.29 10.41
N VAL A 112 -3.19 -12.28 9.63
CA VAL A 112 -2.85 -12.43 8.22
C VAL A 112 -1.39 -12.01 8.01
N ARG A 113 -0.63 -12.85 7.34
CA ARG A 113 0.77 -12.55 6.98
C ARG A 113 0.95 -12.62 5.47
N ILE A 114 1.65 -11.64 4.93
CA ILE A 114 2.11 -11.68 3.54
C ILE A 114 3.50 -12.30 3.55
N ASN A 115 3.62 -13.53 3.03
CA ASN A 115 4.82 -14.33 3.14
C ASN A 115 5.81 -14.04 2.00
N TYR A 116 5.35 -14.21 0.74
CA TYR A 116 6.22 -14.08 -0.43
C TYR A 116 5.43 -13.74 -1.70
N ALA A 117 6.15 -13.29 -2.71
CA ALA A 117 5.60 -13.03 -4.04
C ALA A 117 6.07 -14.10 -5.03
N VAL A 118 5.14 -14.61 -5.85
CA VAL A 118 5.43 -15.54 -6.96
C VAL A 118 4.75 -15.00 -8.22
N GLY A 119 5.56 -14.59 -9.18
CA GLY A 119 5.04 -13.97 -10.40
C GLY A 119 4.19 -12.73 -10.09
N ALA A 120 2.92 -12.76 -10.50
CA ALA A 120 1.97 -11.68 -10.21
C ALA A 120 1.15 -11.91 -8.93
N GLY A 121 1.36 -13.00 -8.20
CA GLY A 121 0.64 -13.33 -6.97
C GLY A 121 1.46 -13.02 -5.72
N LEU A 122 0.76 -12.59 -4.67
CA LEU A 122 1.28 -12.45 -3.32
C LEU A 122 0.63 -13.50 -2.44
N TYR A 123 1.42 -14.38 -1.87
CA TYR A 123 0.91 -15.41 -0.96
C TYR A 123 0.65 -14.82 0.41
N ALA A 124 -0.56 -15.04 0.91
CA ALA A 124 -0.97 -14.66 2.24
C ALA A 124 -1.40 -15.90 3.03
N SER A 125 -0.75 -16.14 4.18
CA SER A 125 -1.22 -17.12 5.16
C SER A 125 -2.23 -16.47 6.10
N VAL A 126 -3.24 -17.25 6.50
CA VAL A 126 -4.35 -16.81 7.33
C VAL A 126 -4.38 -17.68 8.59
N GLY A 127 -4.35 -17.07 9.78
CA GLY A 127 -4.27 -17.78 11.05
C GLY A 127 -3.07 -18.73 11.10
N ASP A 128 -3.26 -19.89 11.73
CA ASP A 128 -2.26 -20.96 11.76
C ASP A 128 -2.42 -21.88 10.53
N ASN A 129 -2.20 -21.31 9.34
CA ASN A 129 -2.39 -21.99 8.04
C ASN A 129 -3.84 -22.43 7.78
N MET A 130 -4.81 -21.62 8.19
CA MET A 130 -6.23 -21.88 7.95
C MET A 130 -6.50 -21.92 6.44
N ARG A 131 -7.16 -22.98 6.01
CA ARG A 131 -7.68 -23.08 4.65
C ARG A 131 -8.96 -22.25 4.54
N LEU A 132 -8.98 -21.30 3.62
CA LEU A 132 -10.20 -20.60 3.24
C LEU A 132 -10.91 -21.39 2.12
N THR A 133 -12.20 -21.55 2.26
CA THR A 133 -13.06 -22.12 1.22
C THR A 133 -13.29 -21.11 0.08
N GLU A 134 -13.66 -21.58 -1.10
CA GLU A 134 -14.01 -20.71 -2.23
C GLU A 134 -15.08 -19.64 -1.89
N PRO A 135 -16.19 -19.98 -1.16
CA PRO A 135 -17.15 -18.97 -0.71
C PRO A 135 -16.55 -17.90 0.22
N GLU A 136 -15.61 -18.27 1.11
CA GLU A 136 -14.93 -17.33 2.00
C GLU A 136 -14.00 -16.41 1.22
N VAL A 137 -13.21 -16.93 0.29
CA VAL A 137 -12.37 -16.11 -0.60
C VAL A 137 -13.23 -15.16 -1.44
N LEU A 138 -14.39 -15.62 -1.92
CA LEU A 138 -15.34 -14.77 -2.63
C LEU A 138 -15.92 -13.67 -1.72
N ALA A 139 -16.15 -13.96 -0.44
CA ALA A 139 -16.59 -12.98 0.54
C ALA A 139 -15.52 -11.89 0.75
N VAL A 140 -14.25 -12.28 0.90
CA VAL A 140 -13.11 -11.35 0.99
C VAL A 140 -13.04 -10.48 -0.27
N LYS A 141 -13.13 -11.08 -1.45
CA LYS A 141 -13.11 -10.35 -2.72
C LYS A 141 -14.24 -9.33 -2.84
N ARG A 142 -15.45 -9.67 -2.37
CA ARG A 142 -16.59 -8.74 -2.34
C ARG A 142 -16.34 -7.58 -1.36
N GLU A 143 -15.81 -7.87 -0.18
CA GLU A 143 -15.49 -6.81 0.79
C GLU A 143 -14.38 -5.89 0.29
N MET A 144 -13.34 -6.42 -0.36
CA MET A 144 -12.32 -5.61 -1.01
C MET A 144 -12.94 -4.66 -2.06
N ARG A 145 -13.85 -5.17 -2.89
CA ARG A 145 -14.56 -4.32 -3.89
C ARG A 145 -15.37 -3.22 -3.22
N ARG A 146 -16.09 -3.55 -2.13
CA ARG A 146 -16.84 -2.56 -1.35
C ARG A 146 -15.95 -1.45 -0.80
N ILE A 147 -14.75 -1.79 -0.30
CA ILE A 147 -13.76 -0.83 0.20
C ILE A 147 -13.22 0.03 -0.94
N VAL A 148 -12.96 -0.56 -2.12
CA VAL A 148 -12.53 0.18 -3.32
C VAL A 148 -13.61 1.15 -3.79
N GLU A 149 -14.88 0.72 -3.85
CA GLU A 149 -16.03 1.54 -4.23
C GLU A 149 -16.29 2.69 -3.24
N ALA A 150 -15.99 2.47 -1.96
CA ALA A 150 -16.09 3.52 -0.93
C ALA A 150 -15.02 4.63 -1.10
N ASP A 151 -14.00 4.40 -1.90
CA ASP A 151 -12.94 5.37 -2.27
C ASP A 151 -12.34 6.12 -1.08
N LEU A 152 -12.02 5.39 -0.01
CA LEU A 152 -11.53 5.95 1.26
C LEU A 152 -10.14 6.60 1.07
N THR A 153 -10.01 7.84 1.49
CA THR A 153 -8.74 8.58 1.40
C THR A 153 -7.66 7.90 2.25
N LEU A 154 -6.48 7.70 1.67
CA LEU A 154 -5.32 7.12 2.35
C LEU A 154 -4.33 8.21 2.74
N GLU A 155 -4.17 8.40 4.04
CA GLU A 155 -3.22 9.36 4.59
C GLU A 155 -2.18 8.66 5.47
N ARG A 156 -0.91 8.93 5.18
CA ARG A 156 0.19 8.51 6.04
C ARG A 156 0.28 9.46 7.23
N LYS A 157 0.13 8.91 8.43
CA LYS A 157 0.25 9.66 9.69
C LYS A 157 1.52 9.27 10.40
N ARG A 158 2.21 10.26 10.93
CA ARG A 158 3.36 10.05 11.81
C ARG A 158 2.87 10.02 13.24
N VAL A 159 3.22 8.96 13.95
CA VAL A 159 2.93 8.75 15.36
C VAL A 159 4.22 8.57 16.13
N ASP A 160 4.21 8.76 17.42
CA ASP A 160 5.31 8.40 18.30
C ASP A 160 5.47 6.88 18.34
N VAL A 161 6.71 6.39 18.54
CA VAL A 161 6.96 4.94 18.61
C VAL A 161 6.28 4.30 19.80
N ASP A 162 6.22 4.98 20.93
CA ASP A 162 5.57 4.46 22.14
C ASP A 162 4.06 4.34 21.93
N ASP A 163 3.41 5.34 21.32
CA ASP A 163 1.99 5.28 20.90
C ASP A 163 1.72 4.14 19.94
N ALA A 164 2.63 3.89 18.99
CA ALA A 164 2.51 2.78 18.05
C ALA A 164 2.65 1.41 18.74
N ILE A 165 3.58 1.28 19.70
CA ILE A 165 3.76 0.07 20.52
C ILE A 165 2.49 -0.22 21.30
N ASP A 166 1.93 0.77 21.99
CA ASP A 166 0.70 0.62 22.77
C ASP A 166 -0.46 0.18 21.88
N PHE A 167 -0.62 0.83 20.72
CA PHE A 167 -1.65 0.46 19.76
C PHE A 167 -1.52 -0.99 19.29
N PHE A 168 -0.34 -1.41 18.81
CA PHE A 168 -0.13 -2.77 18.31
C PHE A 168 -0.18 -3.83 19.41
N SER A 169 0.20 -3.49 20.66
CA SER A 169 0.02 -4.36 21.82
C SER A 169 -1.46 -4.62 22.10
N CYS A 170 -2.28 -3.57 22.14
CA CYS A 170 -3.72 -3.69 22.36
C CYS A 170 -4.41 -4.49 21.23
N ASP A 171 -3.86 -4.40 20.02
CA ASP A 171 -4.36 -5.13 18.85
C ASP A 171 -3.82 -6.56 18.73
N GLY A 172 -2.95 -7.02 19.65
CA GLY A 172 -2.37 -8.36 19.67
C GLY A 172 -1.32 -8.62 18.57
N GLN A 173 -0.73 -7.57 18.00
CA GLN A 173 0.28 -7.64 16.96
C GLN A 173 1.70 -7.66 17.52
N GLU A 174 2.02 -8.67 18.34
CA GLU A 174 3.28 -8.80 19.09
C GLU A 174 4.55 -8.79 18.21
N ASP A 175 4.48 -9.23 16.98
CA ASP A 175 5.59 -9.16 16.01
C ASP A 175 5.93 -7.72 15.65
N LYS A 176 4.93 -6.86 15.47
CA LYS A 176 5.14 -5.43 15.23
C LYS A 176 5.68 -4.72 16.46
N VAL A 177 5.19 -5.09 17.64
CA VAL A 177 5.71 -4.56 18.92
C VAL A 177 7.19 -4.90 19.07
N ARG A 178 7.59 -6.16 18.82
CA ARG A 178 9.00 -6.56 18.86
C ARG A 178 9.85 -5.77 17.86
N LEU A 179 9.38 -5.58 16.64
CA LEU A 179 10.06 -4.78 15.62
C LEU A 179 10.27 -3.33 16.08
N LEU A 180 9.24 -2.71 16.65
CA LEU A 180 9.29 -1.32 17.08
C LEU A 180 10.24 -1.09 18.25
N ARG A 181 10.37 -2.04 19.19
CA ARG A 181 11.31 -1.96 20.33
C ARG A 181 12.77 -1.86 19.92
N TRP A 182 13.15 -2.37 18.74
CA TRP A 182 14.51 -2.28 18.18
C TRP A 182 14.73 -1.07 17.29
N ARG A 183 13.71 -0.24 17.10
CA ARG A 183 13.79 0.92 16.22
C ARG A 183 14.56 2.06 16.89
N GLN A 184 15.51 2.65 16.13
CA GLN A 184 16.33 3.77 16.62
C GLN A 184 15.67 5.14 16.46
N PHE A 185 14.53 5.25 15.76
CA PHE A 185 13.82 6.51 15.54
C PHE A 185 12.65 6.64 16.51
N SER A 186 12.41 7.84 17.03
CA SER A 186 11.30 8.14 17.95
C SER A 186 9.93 8.21 17.30
N TYR A 187 9.84 8.06 15.98
CA TYR A 187 8.59 8.16 15.26
C TYR A 187 8.35 6.96 14.33
N PHE A 188 7.08 6.75 14.00
CA PHE A 188 6.63 5.69 13.12
C PHE A 188 5.52 6.19 12.19
N ASP A 189 5.59 5.82 10.92
CA ASP A 189 4.60 6.23 9.94
C ASP A 189 3.58 5.10 9.72
N VAL A 190 2.29 5.40 9.92
CA VAL A 190 1.18 4.45 9.81
C VAL A 190 0.12 4.96 8.84
N TYR A 191 -0.67 4.03 8.31
CA TYR A 191 -1.93 4.29 7.62
C TYR A 191 -3.07 3.83 8.51
N ARG A 192 -4.13 4.63 8.59
CA ARG A 192 -5.30 4.34 9.42
C ARG A 192 -6.58 4.49 8.62
N GLN A 193 -7.45 3.49 8.77
CA GLN A 193 -8.84 3.54 8.32
C GLN A 193 -9.74 2.93 9.39
N GLU A 194 -10.70 3.71 9.90
CA GLU A 194 -11.54 3.31 11.02
C GLU A 194 -10.68 2.84 12.22
N ASP A 195 -10.90 1.61 12.70
CA ASP A 195 -10.15 0.99 13.79
C ASP A 195 -8.92 0.20 13.29
N TYR A 196 -8.70 0.12 11.98
CA TYR A 196 -7.55 -0.58 11.43
C TYR A 196 -6.37 0.38 11.24
N VAL A 197 -5.24 0.01 11.83
CA VAL A 197 -3.96 0.71 11.68
C VAL A 197 -2.91 -0.29 11.24
N ASP A 198 -2.16 0.07 10.23
CA ASP A 198 -1.00 -0.72 9.79
C ASP A 198 0.11 0.18 9.25
N TYR A 199 1.31 -0.40 9.12
CA TYR A 199 2.45 0.32 8.57
C TYR A 199 2.87 -0.25 7.22
N PHE A 200 3.31 0.63 6.35
CA PHE A 200 3.89 0.26 5.06
C PHE A 200 5.12 1.12 4.76
N TYR A 201 6.16 0.49 4.26
CA TYR A 201 7.36 1.20 3.86
C TYR A 201 7.16 1.90 2.52
N GLY A 202 6.77 3.17 2.58
CA GLY A 202 6.60 4.05 1.43
C GLY A 202 5.15 4.50 1.22
N GLU A 203 4.96 5.26 0.15
CA GLU A 203 3.69 5.88 -0.16
C GLU A 203 2.69 4.90 -0.78
N MET A 204 1.41 5.16 -0.54
CA MET A 204 0.27 4.54 -1.21
C MET A 204 -0.37 5.51 -2.21
N ALA A 205 -1.26 5.00 -3.03
CA ALA A 205 -2.13 5.81 -3.88
C ALA A 205 -3.05 6.71 -3.03
N PRO A 206 -3.68 7.75 -3.62
CA PRO A 206 -4.48 8.73 -2.87
C PRO A 206 -5.64 8.14 -2.07
N SER A 207 -6.24 7.07 -2.57
CA SER A 207 -7.41 6.43 -1.96
C SER A 207 -7.49 4.95 -2.27
N THR A 208 -8.39 4.22 -1.59
CA THR A 208 -8.64 2.80 -1.84
C THR A 208 -9.21 2.53 -3.24
N GLY A 209 -9.90 3.50 -3.84
CA GLY A 209 -10.46 3.43 -5.18
C GLY A 209 -9.41 3.25 -6.30
N TYR A 210 -8.13 3.45 -5.99
CA TYR A 210 -7.04 3.18 -6.94
C TYR A 210 -6.70 1.69 -7.06
N ALA A 211 -7.04 0.85 -6.07
CA ALA A 211 -6.75 -0.59 -6.07
C ALA A 211 -7.91 -1.40 -6.70
N ASN A 212 -8.41 -0.99 -7.85
CA ASN A 212 -9.63 -1.52 -8.47
C ASN A 212 -9.43 -2.79 -9.29
N VAL A 213 -8.19 -3.16 -9.63
CA VAL A 213 -7.86 -4.34 -10.44
C VAL A 213 -7.09 -5.36 -9.60
N PHE A 214 -7.76 -6.40 -9.19
CA PHE A 214 -7.16 -7.52 -8.43
C PHE A 214 -7.99 -8.79 -8.60
N ASP A 215 -7.41 -9.91 -8.22
CA ASP A 215 -8.13 -11.17 -8.01
C ASP A 215 -7.61 -11.90 -6.79
N LEU A 216 -8.40 -12.86 -6.29
CA LEU A 216 -8.04 -13.76 -5.20
C LEU A 216 -8.22 -15.21 -5.64
N GLN A 217 -7.28 -16.06 -5.23
CA GLN A 217 -7.33 -17.49 -5.45
C GLN A 217 -7.13 -18.23 -4.13
N ALA A 218 -8.05 -19.16 -3.81
CA ALA A 218 -7.91 -20.06 -2.67
C ALA A 218 -6.72 -21.00 -2.85
N LEU A 219 -6.00 -21.26 -1.77
CA LEU A 219 -4.92 -22.24 -1.71
C LEU A 219 -5.15 -23.21 -0.56
N PRO A 220 -4.46 -24.39 -0.54
CA PRO A 220 -4.55 -25.32 0.58
C PRO A 220 -4.24 -24.69 1.95
N THR A 221 -3.36 -23.68 2.00
CA THR A 221 -2.89 -23.03 3.23
C THR A 221 -2.88 -21.52 3.04
N GLY A 222 -4.06 -20.87 2.95
CA GLY A 222 -4.16 -19.42 2.74
C GLY A 222 -4.70 -19.05 1.37
N LEU A 223 -4.22 -17.97 0.79
CA LEU A 223 -4.68 -17.49 -0.51
C LEU A 223 -3.58 -16.74 -1.29
N PHE A 224 -3.78 -16.62 -2.60
CA PHE A 224 -3.05 -15.67 -3.44
C PHE A 224 -3.87 -14.42 -3.71
N LEU A 225 -3.24 -13.27 -3.48
CA LEU A 225 -3.70 -11.96 -3.95
C LEU A 225 -3.00 -11.66 -5.28
N ILE A 226 -3.78 -11.60 -6.36
CA ILE A 226 -3.30 -11.48 -7.73
C ILE A 226 -3.33 -10.02 -8.16
N ARG A 227 -2.18 -9.53 -8.60
CA ARG A 227 -1.98 -8.15 -9.09
C ARG A 227 -2.50 -7.97 -10.53
N PRO A 228 -2.65 -6.72 -10.98
CA PRO A 228 -2.90 -6.43 -12.40
C PRO A 228 -1.84 -7.04 -13.30
N SER A 229 -2.25 -7.38 -14.52
CA SER A 229 -1.34 -7.89 -15.54
C SER A 229 -0.34 -6.81 -16.00
N ALA A 230 0.93 -7.19 -16.18
CA ALA A 230 1.93 -6.28 -16.72
C ALA A 230 1.65 -5.90 -18.19
N LYS A 231 0.96 -6.77 -18.96
CA LYS A 231 0.60 -6.51 -20.36
C LYS A 231 -0.63 -5.63 -20.50
N ASP A 232 -1.63 -5.86 -19.65
CA ASP A 232 -2.85 -5.07 -19.57
C ASP A 232 -3.22 -4.82 -18.11
N PRO A 233 -2.85 -3.66 -17.55
CA PRO A 233 -3.09 -3.36 -16.14
C PRO A 233 -4.57 -3.27 -15.75
N ASN A 234 -5.49 -3.20 -16.71
CA ASN A 234 -6.93 -3.12 -16.43
C ASN A 234 -7.58 -4.48 -16.16
N VAL A 235 -6.81 -5.57 -16.25
CA VAL A 235 -7.26 -6.91 -15.91
C VAL A 235 -6.29 -7.58 -14.94
N PRO A 236 -6.78 -8.43 -14.03
CA PRO A 236 -5.89 -9.21 -13.18
C PRO A 236 -4.99 -10.12 -14.01
N ALA A 237 -3.77 -10.34 -13.56
CA ALA A 237 -2.88 -11.29 -14.21
C ALA A 237 -3.44 -12.71 -14.14
N LYS A 238 -3.20 -13.50 -15.17
CA LYS A 238 -3.42 -14.94 -15.10
C LYS A 238 -2.37 -15.53 -14.17
N HIS A 239 -2.80 -16.09 -13.06
CA HIS A 239 -1.91 -16.76 -12.13
C HIS A 239 -2.08 -18.27 -12.27
N VAL A 240 -0.96 -18.97 -12.38
CA VAL A 240 -0.91 -20.43 -12.36
C VAL A 240 -0.26 -20.85 -11.06
N TYR A 241 -0.99 -21.60 -10.24
CA TYR A 241 -0.44 -22.15 -9.01
C TYR A 241 0.70 -23.11 -9.34
N MET A 242 1.86 -22.88 -8.68
CA MET A 242 3.08 -23.68 -8.86
C MET A 242 3.33 -24.53 -7.60
N PRO A 243 2.79 -25.77 -7.51
CA PRO A 243 2.83 -26.57 -6.29
C PRO A 243 4.25 -26.88 -5.82
N HIS A 244 5.18 -27.11 -6.73
CA HIS A 244 6.59 -27.38 -6.38
C HIS A 244 7.25 -26.17 -5.70
N LEU A 245 7.02 -24.96 -6.21
CA LEU A 245 7.55 -23.75 -5.63
C LEU A 245 6.92 -23.45 -4.27
N ALA A 246 5.62 -23.65 -4.14
CA ALA A 246 4.92 -23.56 -2.85
C ALA A 246 5.47 -24.55 -1.83
N GLY A 247 5.82 -25.77 -2.24
CA GLY A 247 6.47 -26.79 -1.41
C GLY A 247 7.82 -26.31 -0.86
N VAL A 248 8.67 -25.74 -1.71
CA VAL A 248 10.00 -25.19 -1.31
C VAL A 248 9.84 -24.09 -0.27
N PHE A 249 8.89 -23.17 -0.45
CA PHE A 249 8.63 -22.12 0.55
C PHE A 249 8.11 -22.69 1.87
N SER A 250 7.20 -23.66 1.82
CA SER A 250 6.68 -24.34 3.02
C SER A 250 7.78 -25.08 3.79
N GLU A 251 8.66 -25.78 3.08
CA GLU A 251 9.85 -26.42 3.69
C GLU A 251 10.78 -25.40 4.34
N SER A 252 11.03 -24.27 3.66
CA SER A 252 11.87 -23.19 4.19
C SER A 252 11.29 -22.59 5.47
N GLU A 253 9.97 -22.38 5.53
CA GLU A 253 9.28 -21.90 6.73
C GLU A 253 9.36 -22.92 7.87
N GLU A 254 9.22 -24.22 7.58
CA GLU A 254 9.36 -25.29 8.57
C GLU A 254 10.78 -25.38 9.10
N TRP A 255 11.80 -25.30 8.25
CA TRP A 255 13.20 -25.22 8.66
C TRP A 255 13.45 -24.00 9.57
N GLY A 256 12.95 -22.84 9.22
CA GLY A 256 13.02 -21.64 10.07
C GLY A 256 12.43 -21.84 11.45
N ARG A 257 11.28 -22.53 11.52
CA ARG A 257 10.62 -22.88 12.78
C ARG A 257 11.44 -23.85 13.62
N LEU A 258 11.98 -24.92 13.00
CA LEU A 258 12.81 -25.93 13.67
C LEU A 258 14.11 -25.35 14.21
N MET A 259 14.72 -24.43 13.47
CA MET A 259 15.95 -23.74 13.90
C MET A 259 15.68 -22.56 14.85
N HIS A 260 14.43 -22.31 15.27
CA HIS A 260 14.03 -21.14 16.03
C HIS A 260 14.41 -19.80 15.36
N CYS A 261 14.67 -19.80 14.06
CA CYS A 261 14.91 -18.64 13.22
C CYS A 261 13.61 -18.28 12.51
N THR A 262 12.61 -17.87 13.28
CA THR A 262 11.38 -17.33 12.69
C THR A 262 11.73 -16.00 12.02
N VAL A 263 11.70 -15.97 10.69
CA VAL A 263 11.87 -14.75 9.93
C VAL A 263 10.81 -13.74 10.36
N VAL A 264 11.27 -12.56 10.65
CA VAL A 264 10.44 -11.40 11.02
C VAL A 264 9.67 -10.89 9.80
#